data_d5033148bb8e9a5fba6b22ab3b59342c
#
_entry.id   d5033148bb8e9a5fba6b22ab3b59342c
#
_cell.length_a   1.000
_cell.length_b   1.000
_cell.length_c   1.000
_cell.angle_alpha   90.00
_cell.angle_beta   90.00
_cell.angle_gamma   90.00
#
_symmetry.space_group_name_H-M   'P 1'
#
loop_
_entity.id
_entity.type
_entity.pdbx_description
1 polymer ?
#
loop_
_entity_poly.entity_id
_entity_poly.type
_entity_poly.pdbx_seq_one_letter_code
_entity_poly.pdbx_strand_id
1 'polypeptide(L)'
;QDTIREARITSDRASAVAKTQTGHKRLDKLDFIYGNVVFSSPDIIKSLQNLPGVSAGTELMSGLYVHGGEGSDNLFLLDGVPMYQISHLGGLFSSFNTDVVGGLDFYKSGFPARYGGRMSSVVDVSTRDGDFEEFHGSFMIGLIDGRLQFEGPIIKGKTSFNVALRRSWMDAVLAPTTAYLNKKNEDGEIIGGNYVFYDLNASLTHRFSAKDKLSLKMYYGRDRLGLSETYPETEEAIVGNGISITASGEDELETDIKWGNLICSLNWDHTINEDIDIRTIAYYTGSYADVWYRWKDWQFETKEIEIYDALNETNISKVSDIAATTDLDWRLDGNNRLRMGASYQHHIYNPSRNSAIDNDGSLLETSSGKRYTGDEFALYAEDEVSIGKLLNLNAGMRYVIFSVPGKFRHRLEPRLAMSFRCSDNVDIKASYTHMNQFAHLISTNYLDVPTNCWLPSTENIAPMHSKQVAAGVYSRLPMDFRLNVEAYYKTMDNLLEYSGSNTLFPPLDSWETSFHKGKGRA
;
A
#
# COMPACT_ATOMS: atom_id res chain seq x y z
N GLN A 1 -2.30 -5.22 37.19
CA GLN A 1 -1.69 -6.54 36.92
C GLN A 1 -1.96 -7.01 35.50
N ASP A 2 -3.12 -6.70 34.90
CA ASP A 2 -3.50 -7.14 33.54
C ASP A 2 -2.75 -6.41 32.43
N THR A 3 -2.44 -5.14 32.62
CA THR A 3 -1.63 -4.33 31.67
C THR A 3 -0.20 -4.83 31.53
N ILE A 4 0.40 -5.32 32.62
CA ILE A 4 1.75 -5.89 32.60
C ILE A 4 1.77 -7.21 31.83
N ARG A 5 0.69 -8.00 31.91
CA ARG A 5 0.56 -9.29 31.22
C ARG A 5 0.39 -9.13 29.71
N GLU A 6 -0.43 -8.17 29.26
CA GLU A 6 -0.62 -7.84 27.84
C GLU A 6 0.65 -7.29 27.20
N ALA A 7 1.35 -6.40 27.89
CA ALA A 7 2.65 -5.87 27.45
C ALA A 7 3.72 -6.98 27.37
N ARG A 8 3.67 -7.98 28.27
CA ARG A 8 4.60 -9.11 28.25
C ARG A 8 4.34 -10.04 27.07
N ILE A 9 3.08 -10.34 26.74
CA ILE A 9 2.71 -11.20 25.60
C ILE A 9 3.13 -10.58 24.28
N THR A 10 2.87 -9.29 24.07
CA THR A 10 3.27 -8.57 22.86
C THR A 10 4.79 -8.45 22.74
N SER A 11 5.48 -8.20 23.84
CA SER A 11 6.95 -8.14 23.88
C SER A 11 7.57 -9.52 23.58
N ASP A 12 7.02 -10.60 24.13
CA ASP A 12 7.51 -11.96 23.89
C ASP A 12 7.28 -12.40 22.44
N ARG A 13 6.14 -12.08 21.84
CA ARG A 13 5.86 -12.32 20.40
C ARG A 13 6.87 -11.59 19.51
N ALA A 14 7.08 -10.30 19.75
CA ALA A 14 8.02 -9.51 18.99
C ALA A 14 9.48 -9.98 19.15
N SER A 15 9.87 -10.37 20.37
CA SER A 15 11.24 -10.83 20.63
C SER A 15 11.54 -12.21 20.02
N ALA A 16 10.54 -13.11 19.98
CA ALA A 16 10.68 -14.44 19.38
C ALA A 16 10.93 -14.35 17.87
N VAL A 17 10.13 -13.57 17.16
CA VAL A 17 10.30 -13.35 15.70
C VAL A 17 11.61 -12.66 15.39
N ALA A 18 12.03 -11.67 16.18
CA ALA A 18 13.29 -10.96 15.98
C ALA A 18 14.54 -11.83 16.20
N LYS A 19 14.44 -12.93 16.95
CA LYS A 19 15.59 -13.81 17.24
C LYS A 19 16.01 -14.66 16.06
N THR A 20 15.08 -15.13 15.24
CA THR A 20 15.33 -16.17 14.24
C THR A 20 15.38 -15.62 12.81
N GLN A 21 14.55 -14.64 12.48
CA GLN A 21 14.39 -14.14 11.12
C GLN A 21 15.59 -13.31 10.63
N THR A 22 16.04 -13.54 9.39
CA THR A 22 16.99 -12.66 8.69
C THR A 22 16.25 -11.45 8.12
N GLY A 23 16.96 -10.31 8.01
CA GLY A 23 16.40 -9.11 7.35
C GLY A 23 15.16 -8.52 8.03
N HIS A 24 14.86 -8.91 9.27
CA HIS A 24 13.77 -8.35 10.06
C HIS A 24 14.23 -7.07 10.78
N LYS A 25 13.40 -6.04 10.71
CA LYS A 25 13.58 -4.79 11.46
C LYS A 25 12.25 -4.38 12.08
N ARG A 26 12.24 -4.20 13.41
CA ARG A 26 11.14 -3.55 14.12
C ARG A 26 11.48 -2.08 14.31
N LEU A 27 10.51 -1.24 14.02
CA LEU A 27 10.55 0.20 14.27
C LEU A 27 9.41 0.57 15.21
N ASP A 28 9.73 1.31 16.25
CA ASP A 28 8.76 1.80 17.23
C ASP A 28 8.42 3.28 16.96
N LYS A 29 7.43 3.83 17.67
CA LYS A 29 6.96 5.21 17.50
C LYS A 29 8.09 6.25 17.55
N LEU A 30 9.09 6.05 18.40
CA LEU A 30 10.23 6.98 18.52
C LEU A 30 11.12 6.96 17.28
N ASP A 31 11.29 5.79 16.64
CA ASP A 31 12.07 5.67 15.40
C ASP A 31 11.44 6.48 14.26
N PHE A 32 10.12 6.65 14.24
CA PHE A 32 9.43 7.48 13.23
C PHE A 32 9.52 8.97 13.56
N ILE A 33 9.31 9.35 14.82
CA ILE A 33 9.33 10.77 15.24
C ILE A 33 10.71 11.39 15.02
N TYR A 34 11.77 10.65 15.30
CA TYR A 34 13.15 11.09 15.12
C TYR A 34 13.78 10.62 13.80
N GLY A 35 13.01 9.94 12.96
CA GLY A 35 13.41 9.42 11.66
C GLY A 35 13.33 10.47 10.55
N ASN A 36 13.01 9.99 9.35
CA ASN A 36 12.88 10.85 8.18
C ASN A 36 11.58 11.64 8.19
N VAL A 37 11.72 12.92 7.94
CA VAL A 37 10.63 13.88 7.90
C VAL A 37 10.53 14.47 6.49
N VAL A 38 9.34 14.43 5.90
CA VAL A 38 9.03 15.08 4.62
C VAL A 38 8.18 16.31 4.90
N PHE A 39 8.70 17.50 4.59
CA PHE A 39 8.03 18.79 4.82
C PHE A 39 7.41 18.93 6.23
N SER A 40 8.16 18.55 7.26
CA SER A 40 7.76 18.55 8.68
C SER A 40 6.85 17.39 9.11
N SER A 41 6.51 16.44 8.24
CA SER A 41 5.73 15.24 8.57
C SER A 41 6.61 14.00 8.63
N PRO A 42 6.63 13.27 9.77
CA PRO A 42 7.30 11.97 9.86
C PRO A 42 6.69 10.98 8.86
N ASP A 43 7.56 10.26 8.13
CA ASP A 43 7.15 9.31 7.10
C ASP A 43 7.76 7.92 7.32
N ILE A 44 6.87 6.91 7.43
CA ILE A 44 7.25 5.52 7.68
C ILE A 44 8.02 4.95 6.49
N ILE A 45 7.51 5.16 5.27
CA ILE A 45 8.12 4.58 4.06
C ILE A 45 9.52 5.18 3.83
N LYS A 46 9.67 6.50 4.03
CA LYS A 46 10.97 7.16 3.96
C LYS A 46 11.97 6.61 4.99
N SER A 47 11.49 6.25 6.18
CA SER A 47 12.33 5.62 7.20
C SER A 47 12.79 4.23 6.77
N LEU A 48 11.96 3.47 6.05
CA LEU A 48 12.32 2.16 5.51
C LEU A 48 13.30 2.26 4.32
N GLN A 49 13.17 3.28 3.48
CA GLN A 49 14.05 3.50 2.32
C GLN A 49 15.53 3.67 2.69
N ASN A 50 15.83 4.10 3.91
CA ASN A 50 17.21 4.24 4.40
C ASN A 50 17.83 2.91 4.89
N LEU A 51 17.06 1.83 4.91
CA LEU A 51 17.59 0.55 5.38
C LEU A 51 18.40 -0.15 4.29
N PRO A 52 19.49 -0.86 4.65
CA PRO A 52 20.28 -1.63 3.69
C PRO A 52 19.44 -2.64 2.93
N GLY A 53 19.64 -2.73 1.60
CA GLY A 53 18.88 -3.63 0.72
C GLY A 53 17.49 -3.10 0.30
N VAL A 54 17.21 -1.83 0.59
CA VAL A 54 16.00 -1.11 0.17
C VAL A 54 16.42 0.04 -0.74
N SER A 55 15.66 0.26 -1.81
CA SER A 55 15.83 1.38 -2.74
C SER A 55 14.53 2.18 -2.87
N ALA A 56 14.66 3.47 -3.06
CA ALA A 56 13.54 4.40 -3.21
C ALA A 56 13.04 4.54 -4.67
N GLY A 57 13.78 4.04 -5.65
CA GLY A 57 13.49 4.29 -7.06
C GLY A 57 13.84 5.73 -7.48
N THR A 58 13.17 6.73 -6.91
CA THR A 58 13.47 8.16 -7.06
C THR A 58 13.53 8.83 -5.67
N GLU A 59 14.31 9.91 -5.53
CA GLU A 59 14.63 10.50 -4.22
C GLU A 59 13.41 11.00 -3.41
N LEU A 60 12.37 11.48 -4.07
CA LEU A 60 11.20 12.06 -3.41
C LEU A 60 10.00 11.11 -3.31
N MET A 61 9.97 10.02 -4.06
CA MET A 61 8.81 9.13 -4.14
C MET A 61 8.81 8.04 -3.06
N SER A 62 7.64 7.59 -2.65
CA SER A 62 7.45 6.53 -1.64
C SER A 62 7.57 5.11 -2.19
N GLY A 63 8.12 4.93 -3.38
CA GLY A 63 8.41 3.61 -3.92
C GLY A 63 9.34 2.83 -2.99
N LEU A 64 9.01 1.58 -2.70
CA LEU A 64 9.78 0.69 -1.86
C LEU A 64 10.21 -0.51 -2.69
N TYR A 65 11.48 -0.56 -3.06
CA TYR A 65 12.07 -1.64 -3.86
C TYR A 65 13.00 -2.46 -2.98
N VAL A 66 12.63 -3.70 -2.71
CA VAL A 66 13.35 -4.54 -1.74
C VAL A 66 13.93 -5.77 -2.44
N HIS A 67 15.23 -5.96 -2.33
CA HIS A 67 15.94 -7.11 -2.89
C HIS A 67 15.55 -7.36 -4.37
N GLY A 68 15.56 -6.31 -5.20
CA GLY A 68 15.26 -6.39 -6.62
C GLY A 68 13.78 -6.65 -6.98
N GLY A 69 12.87 -6.61 -6.02
CA GLY A 69 11.43 -6.65 -6.30
C GLY A 69 10.87 -5.24 -6.50
N GLU A 70 9.75 -5.15 -7.21
CA GLU A 70 9.02 -3.91 -7.47
C GLU A 70 8.17 -3.45 -6.29
N GLY A 71 7.66 -2.22 -6.34
CA GLY A 71 6.80 -1.65 -5.31
C GLY A 71 5.55 -2.50 -5.04
N SER A 72 4.93 -3.02 -6.10
CA SER A 72 3.73 -3.88 -6.05
C SER A 72 3.98 -5.30 -5.54
N ASP A 73 5.25 -5.71 -5.43
CA ASP A 73 5.65 -7.02 -4.91
C ASP A 73 5.74 -7.05 -3.38
N ASN A 74 5.62 -5.89 -2.73
CA ASN A 74 5.66 -5.78 -1.28
C ASN A 74 4.25 -5.92 -0.69
N LEU A 75 4.15 -6.59 0.44
CA LEU A 75 2.93 -6.68 1.22
C LEU A 75 2.91 -5.57 2.27
N PHE A 76 2.02 -4.61 2.09
CA PHE A 76 1.77 -3.58 3.10
C PHE A 76 0.50 -3.93 3.86
N LEU A 77 0.61 -3.98 5.17
CA LEU A 77 -0.48 -4.29 6.08
C LEU A 77 -0.70 -3.14 7.07
N LEU A 78 -1.95 -2.83 7.33
CA LEU A 78 -2.39 -2.00 8.44
C LEU A 78 -3.25 -2.85 9.37
N ASP A 79 -2.75 -3.13 10.57
CA ASP A 79 -3.38 -4.03 11.55
C ASP A 79 -3.68 -5.44 11.00
N GLY A 80 -2.80 -5.97 10.13
CA GLY A 80 -2.94 -7.27 9.48
C GLY A 80 -3.82 -7.26 8.22
N VAL A 81 -4.34 -6.11 7.79
CA VAL A 81 -5.19 -5.95 6.59
C VAL A 81 -4.37 -5.38 5.43
N PRO A 82 -4.40 -5.98 4.24
CA PRO A 82 -3.71 -5.47 3.06
C PRO A 82 -4.17 -4.05 2.67
N MET A 83 -3.20 -3.18 2.38
CA MET A 83 -3.39 -1.84 1.86
C MET A 83 -2.86 -1.76 0.43
N TYR A 84 -3.69 -1.35 -0.52
CA TYR A 84 -3.34 -1.32 -1.94
C TYR A 84 -2.64 -0.03 -2.36
N GLN A 85 -3.14 1.12 -1.92
CA GLN A 85 -2.52 2.41 -2.17
C GLN A 85 -1.83 2.91 -0.90
N ILE A 86 -0.49 2.96 -0.93
CA ILE A 86 0.32 3.22 0.26
C ILE A 86 0.80 4.66 0.38
N SER A 87 0.45 5.51 -0.59
CA SER A 87 1.00 6.85 -0.73
C SER A 87 -0.01 7.85 -1.25
N HIS A 88 0.25 9.12 -0.94
CA HIS A 88 -0.41 10.29 -1.46
C HIS A 88 0.50 10.99 -2.48
N LEU A 89 -0.10 11.77 -3.39
CA LEU A 89 0.59 12.59 -4.40
C LEU A 89 1.69 11.83 -5.15
N GLY A 90 1.31 10.72 -5.80
CA GLY A 90 2.25 9.94 -6.61
C GLY A 90 3.46 9.40 -5.84
N GLY A 91 3.30 9.13 -4.54
CA GLY A 91 4.37 8.59 -3.70
C GLY A 91 5.16 9.61 -2.89
N LEU A 92 4.77 10.88 -2.86
CA LEU A 92 5.49 11.90 -2.08
C LEU A 92 5.32 11.72 -0.57
N PHE A 93 4.12 11.29 -0.11
CA PHE A 93 3.80 11.04 1.30
C PHE A 93 3.23 9.65 1.50
N SER A 94 3.54 9.00 2.63
CA SER A 94 2.91 7.72 2.95
C SER A 94 1.49 7.92 3.48
N SER A 95 0.62 6.94 3.22
CA SER A 95 -0.75 6.88 3.74
C SER A 95 -0.82 6.51 5.23
N PHE A 96 0.31 6.16 5.85
CA PHE A 96 0.37 5.78 7.26
C PHE A 96 0.48 7.01 8.16
N ASN A 97 -0.56 7.29 8.94
CA ASN A 97 -0.54 8.38 9.92
C ASN A 97 0.24 7.95 11.18
N THR A 98 1.43 8.51 11.38
CA THR A 98 2.33 8.19 12.49
C THR A 98 1.76 8.49 13.88
N ASP A 99 0.72 9.31 13.99
CA ASP A 99 0.12 9.65 15.29
C ASP A 99 -0.64 8.49 15.91
N VAL A 100 -1.17 7.56 15.08
CA VAL A 100 -1.87 6.35 15.54
C VAL A 100 -1.00 5.09 15.51
N VAL A 101 0.15 5.13 14.84
CA VAL A 101 1.02 3.96 14.74
C VAL A 101 1.68 3.64 16.06
N GLY A 102 1.58 2.38 16.49
CA GLY A 102 2.23 1.82 17.66
C GLY A 102 3.58 1.20 17.37
N GLY A 103 3.73 0.62 16.19
CA GLY A 103 4.96 -0.02 15.72
C GLY A 103 4.81 -0.62 14.34
N LEU A 104 5.93 -1.06 13.80
CA LEU A 104 6.01 -1.65 12.47
C LEU A 104 7.02 -2.79 12.49
N ASP A 105 6.64 -3.92 11.90
CA ASP A 105 7.53 -5.03 11.60
C ASP A 105 7.82 -5.05 10.10
N PHE A 106 9.10 -4.91 9.74
CA PHE A 106 9.55 -4.96 8.35
C PHE A 106 10.42 -6.18 8.10
N TYR A 107 10.02 -6.99 7.11
CA TYR A 107 10.73 -8.19 6.68
C TYR A 107 11.24 -8.02 5.26
N LYS A 108 12.56 -7.97 5.08
CA LYS A 108 13.22 -8.01 3.76
C LYS A 108 13.44 -9.44 3.27
N SER A 109 13.57 -10.37 4.21
CA SER A 109 13.79 -11.80 4.00
C SER A 109 13.33 -12.57 5.24
N GLY A 110 13.34 -13.91 5.18
CA GLY A 110 13.00 -14.73 6.34
C GLY A 110 11.55 -14.54 6.82
N PHE A 111 10.60 -14.49 5.92
CA PHE A 111 9.19 -14.21 6.24
C PHE A 111 8.55 -15.33 7.06
N PRO A 112 7.81 -15.03 8.14
CA PRO A 112 6.92 -15.99 8.79
C PRO A 112 5.87 -16.56 7.84
N ALA A 113 5.44 -17.83 8.09
CA ALA A 113 4.51 -18.55 7.21
C ALA A 113 3.11 -17.93 7.15
N ARG A 114 2.74 -17.09 8.11
CA ARG A 114 1.47 -16.36 8.13
C ARG A 114 1.32 -15.37 6.98
N TYR A 115 2.43 -14.80 6.47
CA TYR A 115 2.38 -13.83 5.38
C TYR A 115 2.39 -14.52 4.01
N GLY A 116 1.62 -14.01 3.08
CA GLY A 116 1.52 -14.53 1.70
C GLY A 116 0.96 -13.51 0.73
N GLY A 117 0.79 -13.91 -0.54
CA GLY A 117 0.16 -13.08 -1.58
C GLY A 117 1.04 -12.01 -2.21
N ARG A 118 2.29 -11.84 -1.76
CA ARG A 118 3.31 -10.96 -2.35
C ARG A 118 4.67 -11.66 -2.34
N MET A 119 5.62 -11.20 -3.17
CA MET A 119 6.85 -11.94 -3.42
C MET A 119 8.15 -11.22 -3.03
N SER A 120 8.09 -10.00 -2.46
CA SER A 120 9.31 -9.23 -2.15
C SER A 120 9.51 -8.98 -0.66
N SER A 121 8.76 -8.10 -0.04
CA SER A 121 8.89 -7.77 1.37
C SER A 121 7.54 -7.71 2.08
N VAL A 122 7.58 -7.62 3.41
CA VAL A 122 6.38 -7.42 4.23
C VAL A 122 6.60 -6.22 5.15
N VAL A 123 5.68 -5.27 5.11
CA VAL A 123 5.59 -4.12 6.01
C VAL A 123 4.29 -4.24 6.79
N ASP A 124 4.37 -4.66 8.04
CA ASP A 124 3.21 -4.87 8.92
C ASP A 124 3.14 -3.75 9.96
N VAL A 125 2.24 -2.79 9.71
CA VAL A 125 2.02 -1.60 10.55
C VAL A 125 0.89 -1.88 11.52
N SER A 126 1.15 -1.71 12.81
CA SER A 126 0.16 -1.87 13.87
C SER A 126 -0.21 -0.51 14.45
N THR A 127 -1.51 -0.23 14.55
CA THR A 127 -2.02 0.96 15.22
C THR A 127 -2.21 0.71 16.71
N ARG A 128 -2.17 1.79 17.49
CA ARG A 128 -2.44 1.74 18.93
C ARG A 128 -3.95 1.65 19.20
N ASP A 129 -4.33 0.88 20.20
CA ASP A 129 -5.63 1.04 20.83
C ASP A 129 -5.68 2.39 21.55
N GLY A 130 -6.86 2.95 21.83
CA GLY A 130 -7.00 4.14 22.65
C GLY A 130 -6.62 3.87 24.11
N ASP A 131 -6.29 4.92 24.85
CA ASP A 131 -6.05 4.81 26.28
C ASP A 131 -7.34 4.41 27.03
N PHE A 132 -7.25 3.45 27.94
CA PHE A 132 -8.39 2.95 28.70
C PHE A 132 -8.66 3.71 30.01
N GLU A 133 -7.73 4.58 30.42
CA GLU A 133 -7.80 5.25 31.72
C GLU A 133 -7.94 6.76 31.60
N GLU A 134 -7.23 7.39 30.63
CA GLU A 134 -7.14 8.84 30.51
C GLU A 134 -7.39 9.31 29.07
N PHE A 135 -7.83 10.56 28.94
CA PHE A 135 -7.96 11.21 27.63
C PHE A 135 -6.64 11.85 27.23
N HIS A 136 -6.23 11.60 26.00
CA HIS A 136 -5.07 12.23 25.39
C HIS A 136 -5.43 12.82 24.05
N GLY A 137 -4.74 13.89 23.66
CA GLY A 137 -4.90 14.49 22.36
C GLY A 137 -3.61 15.16 21.91
N SER A 138 -3.41 15.17 20.61
CA SER A 138 -2.31 15.87 19.98
C SER A 138 -2.79 16.58 18.72
N PHE A 139 -2.19 17.73 18.44
CA PHE A 139 -2.35 18.38 17.14
C PHE A 139 -0.98 18.80 16.62
N MET A 140 -0.85 18.82 15.33
CA MET A 140 0.34 19.29 14.65
C MET A 140 -0.07 20.09 13.41
N ILE A 141 0.62 21.20 13.20
CA ILE A 141 0.53 22.01 12.00
C ILE A 141 1.91 21.98 11.34
N GLY A 142 2.03 21.24 10.24
CA GLY A 142 3.23 21.17 9.42
C GLY A 142 3.20 22.17 8.27
N LEU A 143 4.22 22.16 7.43
CA LEU A 143 4.34 23.06 6.30
C LEU A 143 3.23 22.83 5.24
N ILE A 144 2.81 21.57 5.05
CA ILE A 144 1.89 21.16 3.99
C ILE A 144 0.68 20.36 4.48
N ASP A 145 0.70 19.87 5.73
CA ASP A 145 -0.39 19.11 6.32
C ASP A 145 -0.66 19.50 7.77
N GLY A 146 -1.88 19.21 8.22
CA GLY A 146 -2.28 19.29 9.62
C GLY A 146 -2.82 17.96 10.10
N ARG A 147 -2.55 17.66 11.36
CA ARG A 147 -2.94 16.42 12.01
C ARG A 147 -3.58 16.70 13.36
N LEU A 148 -4.62 15.95 13.67
CA LEU A 148 -5.32 15.95 14.93
C LEU A 148 -5.54 14.51 15.36
N GLN A 149 -5.21 14.18 16.60
CA GLN A 149 -5.46 12.88 17.20
C GLN A 149 -6.10 13.07 18.57
N PHE A 150 -7.08 12.20 18.87
CA PHE A 150 -7.77 12.19 20.14
C PHE A 150 -8.09 10.74 20.54
N GLU A 151 -7.77 10.39 21.79
CA GLU A 151 -8.00 9.05 22.34
C GLU A 151 -8.42 9.11 23.80
N GLY A 152 -9.08 8.07 24.28
CA GLY A 152 -9.44 7.96 25.68
C GLY A 152 -10.50 6.90 25.97
N PRO A 153 -10.89 6.76 27.25
CA PRO A 153 -11.89 5.78 27.67
C PRO A 153 -13.32 6.25 27.38
N ILE A 154 -14.12 5.37 26.77
CA ILE A 154 -15.59 5.49 26.79
C ILE A 154 -16.10 4.86 28.10
N ILE A 155 -15.55 3.70 28.47
CA ILE A 155 -15.77 3.04 29.77
C ILE A 155 -14.39 2.72 30.35
N LYS A 156 -14.03 3.38 31.45
CA LYS A 156 -12.71 3.21 32.09
C LYS A 156 -12.37 1.74 32.29
N GLY A 157 -11.16 1.37 31.91
CA GLY A 157 -10.61 0.02 32.00
C GLY A 157 -11.22 -0.98 31.03
N LYS A 158 -12.30 -0.63 30.29
CA LYS A 158 -13.03 -1.58 29.43
C LYS A 158 -13.11 -1.18 27.96
N THR A 159 -13.49 0.07 27.69
CA THR A 159 -13.72 0.54 26.31
C THR A 159 -12.94 1.80 26.04
N SER A 160 -12.11 1.78 25.02
CA SER A 160 -11.37 2.95 24.56
C SER A 160 -11.62 3.22 23.08
N PHE A 161 -11.36 4.46 22.69
CA PHE A 161 -11.35 4.87 21.28
C PHE A 161 -10.04 5.62 20.97
N ASN A 162 -9.67 5.61 19.70
CA ASN A 162 -8.59 6.43 19.14
C ASN A 162 -9.02 6.90 17.75
N VAL A 163 -9.02 8.21 17.53
CA VAL A 163 -9.40 8.83 16.26
C VAL A 163 -8.31 9.81 15.86
N ALA A 164 -7.86 9.72 14.61
CA ALA A 164 -6.92 10.67 14.06
C ALA A 164 -7.33 11.12 12.66
N LEU A 165 -7.15 12.41 12.41
CA LEU A 165 -7.41 13.07 11.15
C LEU A 165 -6.12 13.69 10.63
N ARG A 166 -5.88 13.60 9.33
CA ARG A 166 -4.81 14.30 8.64
C ARG A 166 -5.38 14.93 7.37
N ARG A 167 -5.02 16.18 7.07
CA ARG A 167 -5.37 16.88 5.83
C ARG A 167 -4.17 17.67 5.33
N SER A 168 -3.90 17.58 4.02
CA SER A 168 -2.98 18.52 3.39
C SER A 168 -3.70 19.84 3.07
N TRP A 169 -2.95 20.94 3.03
CA TRP A 169 -3.40 22.24 2.54
C TRP A 169 -2.59 22.73 1.34
N MET A 170 -2.15 21.80 0.52
CA MET A 170 -1.46 22.14 -0.72
C MET A 170 -2.35 22.95 -1.69
N ASP A 171 -3.67 22.74 -1.63
CA ASP A 171 -4.67 23.56 -2.30
C ASP A 171 -4.52 25.06 -1.94
N ALA A 172 -4.33 25.36 -0.67
CA ALA A 172 -4.15 26.75 -0.21
C ALA A 172 -2.81 27.38 -0.62
N VAL A 173 -1.79 26.55 -0.91
CA VAL A 173 -0.48 27.01 -1.39
C VAL A 173 -0.47 27.13 -2.93
N LEU A 174 -1.05 26.16 -3.61
CA LEU A 174 -1.07 26.13 -5.08
C LEU A 174 -1.93 27.25 -5.68
N ALA A 175 -3.11 27.53 -5.13
CA ALA A 175 -4.02 28.54 -5.64
C ALA A 175 -3.39 29.94 -5.77
N PRO A 176 -2.72 30.52 -4.76
CA PRO A 176 -2.04 31.81 -4.93
C PRO A 176 -0.83 31.72 -5.85
N THR A 177 -0.15 30.57 -5.91
CA THR A 177 1.02 30.37 -6.77
C THR A 177 0.62 30.38 -8.25
N THR A 178 -0.40 29.62 -8.62
CA THR A 178 -0.94 29.61 -9.99
C THR A 178 -1.51 30.97 -10.38
N ALA A 179 -2.24 31.64 -9.48
CA ALA A 179 -2.73 33.00 -9.72
C ALA A 179 -1.60 34.02 -9.96
N TYR A 180 -0.46 33.85 -9.28
CA TYR A 180 0.72 34.69 -9.51
C TYR A 180 1.41 34.38 -10.83
N LEU A 181 1.55 33.11 -11.20
CA LEU A 181 2.13 32.69 -12.47
C LEU A 181 1.29 33.18 -13.65
N ASN A 182 -0.03 33.01 -13.58
CA ASN A 182 -0.95 33.46 -14.62
C ASN A 182 -0.89 34.98 -14.88
N LYS A 183 -0.62 35.80 -13.85
CA LYS A 183 -0.44 37.24 -14.02
C LYS A 183 0.82 37.64 -14.78
N LYS A 184 1.83 36.78 -14.81
CA LYS A 184 3.11 37.00 -15.48
C LYS A 184 3.19 36.36 -16.85
N ASN A 185 2.21 35.54 -17.22
CA ASN A 185 2.17 34.87 -18.48
C ASN A 185 1.73 35.86 -19.57
N GLU A 186 2.66 36.25 -20.45
CA GLU A 186 2.42 37.22 -21.54
C GLU A 186 1.68 36.57 -22.71
N ASP A 187 1.71 35.23 -22.81
CA ASP A 187 1.08 34.46 -23.89
C ASP A 187 -0.41 34.23 -23.64
N GLY A 188 -0.94 34.67 -22.51
CA GLY A 188 -2.36 34.56 -22.16
C GLY A 188 -2.78 33.16 -21.64
N GLU A 189 -1.86 32.22 -21.59
CA GLU A 189 -2.10 30.87 -21.01
C GLU A 189 -2.47 30.95 -19.53
N ILE A 190 -3.49 30.21 -19.14
CA ILE A 190 -3.96 30.12 -17.75
C ILE A 190 -3.79 28.68 -17.25
N ILE A 191 -2.98 28.52 -16.21
CA ILE A 191 -2.72 27.24 -15.57
C ILE A 191 -3.44 27.19 -14.24
N GLY A 192 -4.23 26.12 -14.02
CA GLY A 192 -4.88 25.79 -12.75
C GLY A 192 -4.31 24.52 -12.13
N GLY A 193 -4.11 24.53 -10.82
CA GLY A 193 -3.66 23.36 -10.09
C GLY A 193 -4.27 23.33 -8.70
N ASN A 194 -4.83 22.17 -8.33
CA ASN A 194 -5.39 21.94 -7.01
C ASN A 194 -5.06 20.53 -6.55
N TYR A 195 -4.52 20.38 -5.34
CA TYR A 195 -4.27 19.08 -4.73
C TYR A 195 -4.59 19.09 -3.25
N VAL A 196 -5.29 18.05 -2.81
CA VAL A 196 -5.60 17.83 -1.41
C VAL A 196 -5.70 16.34 -1.09
N PHE A 197 -5.23 15.93 0.08
CA PHE A 197 -5.51 14.61 0.62
C PHE A 197 -6.08 14.68 2.03
N TYR A 198 -6.79 13.61 2.42
CA TYR A 198 -7.39 13.41 3.73
C TYR A 198 -7.15 11.98 4.18
N ASP A 199 -6.83 11.80 5.48
CA ASP A 199 -6.82 10.52 6.17
C ASP A 199 -7.66 10.57 7.42
N LEU A 200 -8.43 9.52 7.63
CA LEU A 200 -9.14 9.23 8.85
C LEU A 200 -8.70 7.85 9.34
N ASN A 201 -8.20 7.78 10.56
CA ASN A 201 -8.01 6.55 11.30
C ASN A 201 -8.94 6.57 12.50
N ALA A 202 -9.68 5.48 12.72
CA ALA A 202 -10.56 5.34 13.86
C ALA A 202 -10.47 3.91 14.42
N SER A 203 -10.40 3.79 15.73
CA SER A 203 -10.49 2.51 16.41
C SER A 203 -11.39 2.60 17.65
N LEU A 204 -12.11 1.50 17.88
CA LEU A 204 -12.93 1.29 19.07
C LEU A 204 -12.58 -0.09 19.62
N THR A 205 -12.03 -0.12 20.82
CA THR A 205 -11.59 -1.37 21.47
C THR A 205 -12.36 -1.63 22.75
N HIS A 206 -12.91 -2.84 22.88
CA HIS A 206 -13.62 -3.28 24.07
C HIS A 206 -12.99 -4.55 24.65
N ARG A 207 -12.72 -4.53 25.95
CA ARG A 207 -12.27 -5.68 26.74
C ARG A 207 -13.47 -6.29 27.46
N PHE A 208 -13.97 -7.42 26.97
CA PHE A 208 -15.06 -8.16 27.63
C PHE A 208 -14.55 -8.82 28.92
N SER A 209 -13.31 -9.31 28.88
CA SER A 209 -12.62 -9.95 30.00
C SER A 209 -11.10 -9.74 29.88
N ALA A 210 -10.34 -10.26 30.82
CA ALA A 210 -8.87 -10.33 30.71
C ALA A 210 -8.39 -11.24 29.56
N LYS A 211 -9.29 -12.07 29.01
CA LYS A 211 -8.99 -13.04 27.94
C LYS A 211 -9.57 -12.63 26.59
N ASP A 212 -10.54 -11.72 26.56
CA ASP A 212 -11.29 -11.37 25.36
C ASP A 212 -11.24 -9.89 25.09
N LYS A 213 -10.67 -9.53 23.95
CA LYS A 213 -10.61 -8.17 23.41
C LYS A 213 -11.15 -8.15 21.99
N LEU A 214 -12.06 -7.23 21.70
CA LEU A 214 -12.61 -6.98 20.37
C LEU A 214 -12.29 -5.54 19.97
N SER A 215 -11.73 -5.36 18.78
CA SER A 215 -11.41 -4.04 18.23
C SER A 215 -12.02 -3.88 16.85
N LEU A 216 -12.79 -2.81 16.68
CA LEU A 216 -13.24 -2.32 15.37
C LEU A 216 -12.27 -1.24 14.92
N LYS A 217 -11.65 -1.41 13.75
CA LYS A 217 -10.68 -0.46 13.19
C LYS A 217 -11.09 -0.02 11.80
N MET A 218 -10.84 1.23 11.48
CA MET A 218 -11.15 1.83 10.18
C MET A 218 -10.00 2.74 9.75
N TYR A 219 -9.66 2.66 8.48
CA TYR A 219 -8.86 3.65 7.77
C TYR A 219 -9.59 4.09 6.51
N TYR A 220 -9.65 5.39 6.28
CA TYR A 220 -10.12 6.00 5.05
C TYR A 220 -9.12 7.05 4.60
N GLY A 221 -8.56 6.88 3.40
CA GLY A 221 -7.67 7.83 2.74
C GLY A 221 -8.26 8.25 1.41
N ARG A 222 -8.16 9.53 1.07
CA ARG A 222 -8.63 10.06 -0.20
C ARG A 222 -7.73 11.20 -0.66
N ASP A 223 -7.41 11.16 -1.93
CA ASP A 223 -6.70 12.20 -2.68
C ASP A 223 -7.58 12.79 -3.77
N ARG A 224 -7.33 14.04 -4.12
CA ARG A 224 -7.88 14.71 -5.30
C ARG A 224 -6.82 15.62 -5.90
N LEU A 225 -6.55 15.42 -7.17
CA LEU A 225 -5.70 16.28 -8.00
C LEU A 225 -6.54 16.83 -9.15
N GLY A 226 -6.66 18.15 -9.22
CA GLY A 226 -7.25 18.87 -10.34
C GLY A 226 -6.18 19.66 -11.07
N LEU A 227 -6.12 19.52 -12.38
CA LEU A 227 -5.26 20.29 -13.26
C LEU A 227 -6.13 20.91 -14.36
N SER A 228 -5.82 22.16 -14.73
CA SER A 228 -6.47 22.81 -15.86
C SER A 228 -5.47 23.70 -16.60
N GLU A 229 -5.60 23.72 -17.90
CA GLU A 229 -4.85 24.61 -18.79
C GLU A 229 -5.84 25.23 -19.78
N THR A 230 -5.69 26.53 -20.04
CA THR A 230 -6.49 27.26 -21.02
C THR A 230 -5.52 28.03 -21.91
N TYR A 231 -5.62 27.81 -23.20
CA TYR A 231 -4.78 28.43 -24.21
C TYR A 231 -5.62 29.36 -25.09
N PRO A 232 -5.27 30.64 -25.25
CA PRO A 232 -5.92 31.49 -26.22
C PRO A 232 -5.50 31.08 -27.64
N GLU A 233 -6.47 30.82 -28.49
CA GLU A 233 -6.27 30.51 -29.89
C GLU A 233 -6.72 31.70 -30.79
N THR A 234 -6.03 31.91 -31.91
CA THR A 234 -6.40 32.92 -32.90
C THR A 234 -6.23 32.35 -34.30
N GLU A 235 -7.34 32.23 -34.99
CA GLU A 235 -7.36 31.76 -36.36
C GLU A 235 -7.68 32.88 -37.36
N GLU A 236 -6.99 32.87 -38.50
CA GLU A 236 -7.25 33.75 -39.61
C GLU A 236 -7.85 32.97 -40.79
N ALA A 237 -9.02 33.36 -41.22
CA ALA A 237 -9.64 32.82 -42.41
C ALA A 237 -9.77 33.87 -43.51
N ILE A 238 -9.42 33.52 -44.75
CA ILE A 238 -9.63 34.35 -45.92
C ILE A 238 -11.00 34.04 -46.51
N VAL A 239 -11.92 34.97 -46.37
CA VAL A 239 -13.27 34.88 -46.94
C VAL A 239 -13.30 35.54 -48.33
N GLY A 240 -14.19 35.08 -49.20
CA GLY A 240 -14.28 35.48 -50.61
C GLY A 240 -14.02 37.00 -50.86
N ASN A 241 -13.26 37.31 -51.89
CA ASN A 241 -12.66 38.63 -52.23
C ASN A 241 -11.43 39.05 -51.42
N GLY A 242 -10.75 38.12 -50.71
CA GLY A 242 -9.49 38.46 -50.02
C GLY A 242 -9.67 39.20 -48.69
N ILE A 243 -10.84 39.15 -48.08
CA ILE A 243 -11.06 39.72 -46.75
C ILE A 243 -10.56 38.71 -45.73
N SER A 244 -9.57 39.09 -44.93
CA SER A 244 -9.11 38.31 -43.78
C SER A 244 -10.03 38.59 -42.58
N ILE A 245 -10.56 37.52 -41.98
CA ILE A 245 -11.31 37.59 -40.73
C ILE A 245 -10.46 36.84 -39.68
N THR A 246 -10.19 37.52 -38.57
CA THR A 246 -9.51 36.96 -37.42
C THR A 246 -10.56 36.64 -36.36
N ALA A 247 -10.59 35.43 -35.90
CA ALA A 247 -11.43 35.01 -34.78
C ALA A 247 -10.54 34.49 -33.63
N SER A 248 -10.99 34.67 -32.40
CA SER A 248 -10.25 34.25 -31.21
C SER A 248 -11.14 33.38 -30.33
N GLY A 249 -10.58 32.33 -29.81
CA GLY A 249 -11.23 31.38 -28.88
C GLY A 249 -10.25 30.87 -27.85
N GLU A 250 -10.64 29.82 -27.13
CA GLU A 250 -9.83 29.22 -26.07
C GLU A 250 -9.91 27.70 -26.13
N ASP A 251 -8.75 27.05 -26.14
CA ASP A 251 -8.63 25.61 -25.89
C ASP A 251 -8.55 25.36 -24.41
N GLU A 252 -9.28 24.36 -23.94
CA GLU A 252 -9.33 24.00 -22.53
C GLU A 252 -8.96 22.54 -22.34
N LEU A 253 -8.04 22.30 -21.40
CA LEU A 253 -7.67 20.99 -20.91
C LEU A 253 -7.97 20.91 -19.41
N GLU A 254 -8.79 19.97 -18.98
CA GLU A 254 -9.09 19.74 -17.57
C GLU A 254 -8.91 18.27 -17.19
N THR A 255 -8.31 18.04 -16.04
CA THR A 255 -8.13 16.72 -15.47
C THR A 255 -8.51 16.74 -13.98
N ASP A 256 -9.38 15.82 -13.54
CA ASP A 256 -9.73 15.62 -12.12
C ASP A 256 -9.49 14.15 -11.77
N ILE A 257 -8.51 13.90 -10.92
CA ILE A 257 -8.09 12.57 -10.49
C ILE A 257 -8.41 12.41 -9.01
N LYS A 258 -9.18 11.37 -8.67
CA LYS A 258 -9.51 11.00 -7.30
C LYS A 258 -9.10 9.57 -7.06
N TRP A 259 -8.43 9.32 -5.94
CA TRP A 259 -8.06 7.96 -5.53
C TRP A 259 -8.05 7.82 -4.03
N GLY A 260 -8.02 6.58 -3.56
CA GLY A 260 -7.96 6.34 -2.13
C GLY A 260 -8.18 4.90 -1.72
N ASN A 261 -8.19 4.69 -0.39
CA ASN A 261 -8.42 3.41 0.25
C ASN A 261 -9.54 3.51 1.29
N LEU A 262 -10.22 2.38 1.49
CA LEU A 262 -11.06 2.11 2.65
C LEU A 262 -10.67 0.77 3.24
N ILE A 263 -10.34 0.75 4.52
CA ILE A 263 -10.11 -0.46 5.30
C ILE A 263 -11.07 -0.44 6.49
N CYS A 264 -11.78 -1.55 6.70
CA CYS A 264 -12.58 -1.79 7.89
C CYS A 264 -12.27 -3.18 8.41
N SER A 265 -11.94 -3.32 9.70
CA SER A 265 -11.64 -4.62 10.29
C SER A 265 -12.24 -4.78 11.67
N LEU A 266 -12.63 -6.04 11.96
CA LEU A 266 -13.03 -6.50 13.27
C LEU A 266 -11.98 -7.51 13.74
N ASN A 267 -11.26 -7.17 14.80
CA ASN A 267 -10.17 -7.95 15.34
C ASN A 267 -10.58 -8.52 16.70
N TRP A 268 -10.59 -9.84 16.83
CA TRP A 268 -10.87 -10.53 18.07
C TRP A 268 -9.61 -11.25 18.57
N ASP A 269 -9.09 -10.81 19.70
CA ASP A 269 -8.00 -11.47 20.42
C ASP A 269 -8.60 -12.26 21.59
N HIS A 270 -8.34 -13.59 21.61
CA HIS A 270 -8.82 -14.51 22.64
C HIS A 270 -7.67 -15.32 23.22
N THR A 271 -7.50 -15.26 24.54
CA THR A 271 -6.54 -16.08 25.29
C THR A 271 -7.25 -17.27 25.89
N ILE A 272 -7.05 -18.47 25.35
CA ILE A 272 -7.63 -19.71 25.88
C ILE A 272 -7.05 -20.01 27.27
N ASN A 273 -5.71 -20.02 27.36
CA ASN A 273 -4.96 -20.24 28.60
C ASN A 273 -3.60 -19.50 28.50
N GLU A 274 -2.68 -19.75 29.44
CA GLU A 274 -1.37 -19.09 29.50
C GLU A 274 -0.48 -19.35 28.29
N ASP A 275 -0.72 -20.46 27.58
CA ASP A 275 0.11 -20.92 26.46
C ASP A 275 -0.54 -20.75 25.09
N ILE A 276 -1.86 -20.54 25.02
CA ILE A 276 -2.61 -20.52 23.75
C ILE A 276 -3.35 -19.22 23.57
N ASP A 277 -2.99 -18.49 22.52
CA ASP A 277 -3.66 -17.29 22.05
C ASP A 277 -4.24 -17.50 20.65
N ILE A 278 -5.45 -17.00 20.41
CA ILE A 278 -6.09 -16.96 19.12
C ILE A 278 -6.32 -15.49 18.73
N ARG A 279 -6.03 -15.15 17.47
CA ARG A 279 -6.42 -13.89 16.86
C ARG A 279 -7.22 -14.17 15.61
N THR A 280 -8.41 -13.57 15.52
CA THR A 280 -9.25 -13.62 14.32
C THR A 280 -9.49 -12.21 13.82
N ILE A 281 -9.29 -12.00 12.52
CA ILE A 281 -9.53 -10.72 11.84
C ILE A 281 -10.51 -10.98 10.70
N ALA A 282 -11.66 -10.31 10.73
CA ALA A 282 -12.56 -10.21 9.58
C ALA A 282 -12.45 -8.80 9.01
N TYR A 283 -12.27 -8.65 7.69
CA TYR A 283 -12.04 -7.35 7.12
C TYR A 283 -12.59 -7.15 5.72
N TYR A 284 -12.77 -5.88 5.40
CA TYR A 284 -12.90 -5.34 4.06
C TYR A 284 -11.72 -4.40 3.81
N THR A 285 -11.09 -4.54 2.66
CA THR A 285 -10.15 -3.55 2.12
C THR A 285 -10.49 -3.24 0.68
N GLY A 286 -10.34 -1.99 0.28
CA GLY A 286 -10.58 -1.60 -1.10
C GLY A 286 -9.81 -0.34 -1.47
N SER A 287 -9.41 -0.27 -2.73
CA SER A 287 -8.81 0.91 -3.34
C SER A 287 -9.53 1.25 -4.63
N TYR A 288 -9.60 2.54 -4.94
CA TYR A 288 -10.21 3.03 -6.17
C TYR A 288 -9.36 4.15 -6.76
N ALA A 289 -9.46 4.29 -8.06
CA ALA A 289 -9.02 5.45 -8.82
C ALA A 289 -10.13 5.86 -9.79
N ASP A 290 -10.38 7.15 -9.85
CA ASP A 290 -11.38 7.80 -10.72
C ASP A 290 -10.68 8.94 -11.42
N VAL A 291 -10.45 8.80 -12.71
CA VAL A 291 -9.75 9.76 -13.56
C VAL A 291 -10.76 10.32 -14.55
N TRP A 292 -10.96 11.60 -14.48
CA TRP A 292 -11.78 12.33 -15.43
C TRP A 292 -10.88 13.30 -16.20
N TYR A 293 -11.06 13.33 -17.50
CA TYR A 293 -10.32 14.14 -18.45
C TYR A 293 -11.29 14.80 -19.40
N ARG A 294 -11.13 16.10 -19.64
CA ARG A 294 -11.84 16.87 -20.65
C ARG A 294 -10.85 17.63 -21.50
N TRP A 295 -10.98 17.49 -22.79
CA TRP A 295 -10.31 18.32 -23.76
C TRP A 295 -11.36 19.02 -24.60
N LYS A 296 -11.19 20.33 -24.83
CA LYS A 296 -12.05 21.18 -25.62
C LYS A 296 -11.19 21.96 -26.57
N ASP A 297 -11.39 21.78 -27.85
CA ASP A 297 -10.69 22.42 -28.94
C ASP A 297 -11.61 23.45 -29.60
N TRP A 298 -11.11 24.66 -29.81
CA TRP A 298 -11.83 25.70 -30.45
C TRP A 298 -11.41 25.81 -31.93
N GLN A 299 -12.38 25.80 -32.86
CA GLN A 299 -12.15 25.88 -34.27
C GLN A 299 -13.05 26.96 -34.88
N PHE A 300 -12.48 27.75 -35.81
CA PHE A 300 -13.20 28.76 -36.54
C PHE A 300 -13.54 28.29 -37.97
N GLU A 301 -14.82 28.12 -38.26
CA GLU A 301 -15.31 27.87 -39.61
C GLU A 301 -16.05 29.08 -40.19
N THR A 302 -15.77 29.41 -41.49
CA THR A 302 -16.17 30.62 -42.17
C THR A 302 -17.66 30.87 -42.37
N LYS A 303 -18.55 30.00 -41.87
CA LYS A 303 -20.01 30.11 -42.04
C LYS A 303 -20.85 30.16 -40.77
N GLU A 304 -20.33 29.72 -39.69
CA GLU A 304 -20.95 29.81 -38.35
C GLU A 304 -19.82 29.88 -37.32
N ILE A 305 -19.89 30.88 -36.48
CA ILE A 305 -18.91 31.09 -35.43
C ILE A 305 -19.11 30.02 -34.38
N GLU A 306 -18.05 29.29 -34.07
CA GLU A 306 -17.90 28.36 -32.96
C GLU A 306 -18.25 26.89 -33.24
N ILE A 307 -17.23 26.09 -33.54
CA ILE A 307 -17.28 24.63 -33.29
C ILE A 307 -16.32 24.34 -32.15
N TYR A 308 -16.87 23.81 -31.08
CA TYR A 308 -16.06 23.19 -30.04
C TYR A 308 -16.10 21.69 -30.26
N ASP A 309 -14.94 21.09 -30.49
CA ASP A 309 -14.80 19.65 -30.38
C ASP A 309 -14.45 19.33 -28.93
N ALA A 310 -15.30 18.62 -28.21
CA ALA A 310 -15.08 18.34 -26.81
C ALA A 310 -15.10 16.85 -26.56
N LEU A 311 -14.02 16.33 -26.02
CA LEU A 311 -13.91 14.94 -25.58
C LEU A 311 -13.90 14.89 -24.05
N ASN A 312 -14.87 14.15 -23.48
CA ASN A 312 -14.92 13.84 -22.06
C ASN A 312 -14.64 12.36 -21.86
N GLU A 313 -13.55 12.04 -21.20
CA GLU A 313 -13.21 10.68 -20.85
C GLU A 313 -13.24 10.45 -19.34
N THR A 314 -13.76 9.30 -18.94
CA THR A 314 -13.73 8.86 -17.54
C THR A 314 -13.22 7.44 -17.44
N ASN A 315 -12.25 7.23 -16.56
CA ASN A 315 -11.73 5.91 -16.23
C ASN A 315 -11.88 5.64 -14.74
N ILE A 316 -12.55 4.56 -14.38
CA ILE A 316 -12.72 4.15 -12.99
C ILE A 316 -12.14 2.76 -12.80
N SER A 317 -11.13 2.62 -11.95
CA SER A 317 -10.57 1.33 -11.55
C SER A 317 -10.77 1.08 -10.05
N LYS A 318 -11.07 -0.19 -9.69
CA LYS A 318 -11.27 -0.59 -8.29
C LYS A 318 -10.73 -1.99 -8.04
N VAL A 319 -10.18 -2.17 -6.85
CA VAL A 319 -9.86 -3.48 -6.28
C VAL A 319 -10.41 -3.54 -4.86
N SER A 320 -10.95 -4.69 -4.46
CA SER A 320 -11.41 -4.88 -3.09
C SER A 320 -11.37 -6.33 -2.66
N ASP A 321 -11.17 -6.55 -1.36
CA ASP A 321 -11.19 -7.87 -0.73
C ASP A 321 -12.17 -7.89 0.44
N ILE A 322 -12.84 -9.03 0.58
CA ILE A 322 -13.56 -9.42 1.79
C ILE A 322 -12.89 -10.67 2.31
N ALA A 323 -12.44 -10.65 3.56
CA ALA A 323 -11.62 -11.73 4.05
C ALA A 323 -11.79 -11.99 5.55
N ALA A 324 -11.38 -13.21 5.95
CA ALA A 324 -11.21 -13.57 7.33
C ALA A 324 -9.92 -14.36 7.50
N THR A 325 -9.19 -14.07 8.58
CA THR A 325 -7.97 -14.79 8.97
C THR A 325 -8.07 -15.21 10.44
N THR A 326 -7.55 -16.38 10.75
CA THR A 326 -7.45 -16.84 12.14
C THR A 326 -6.05 -17.40 12.38
N ASP A 327 -5.37 -16.89 13.39
CA ASP A 327 -4.03 -17.27 13.81
C ASP A 327 -4.11 -17.87 15.22
N LEU A 328 -3.50 -19.03 15.42
CA LEU A 328 -3.31 -19.66 16.69
C LEU A 328 -1.81 -19.64 17.03
N ASP A 329 -1.49 -19.20 18.23
CA ASP A 329 -0.15 -19.11 18.77
C ASP A 329 -0.08 -20.00 20.03
N TRP A 330 0.66 -21.10 19.95
CA TRP A 330 0.76 -22.09 21.01
C TRP A 330 2.19 -22.26 21.51
N ARG A 331 2.44 -21.89 22.73
CA ARG A 331 3.68 -22.16 23.44
C ARG A 331 3.62 -23.58 24.01
N LEU A 332 4.19 -24.54 23.27
CA LEU A 332 4.20 -25.96 23.68
C LEU A 332 5.02 -26.17 24.95
N ASP A 333 6.17 -25.49 25.03
CA ASP A 333 7.04 -25.46 26.20
C ASP A 333 7.94 -24.19 26.13
N GLY A 334 8.92 -24.10 27.02
CA GLY A 334 9.85 -22.95 27.05
C GLY A 334 10.77 -22.84 25.83
N ASN A 335 10.86 -23.87 24.99
CA ASN A 335 11.74 -23.94 23.82
C ASN A 335 10.98 -24.05 22.49
N ASN A 336 9.70 -24.42 22.50
CA ASN A 336 8.92 -24.68 21.30
C ASN A 336 7.68 -23.78 21.25
N ARG A 337 7.48 -23.13 20.10
CA ARG A 337 6.32 -22.28 19.84
C ARG A 337 5.75 -22.57 18.46
N LEU A 338 4.59 -23.22 18.46
CA LEU A 338 3.85 -23.56 17.25
C LEU A 338 2.86 -22.43 16.90
N ARG A 339 2.91 -21.96 15.66
CA ARG A 339 1.93 -21.03 15.10
C ARG A 339 1.25 -21.69 13.91
N MET A 340 -0.07 -21.60 13.88
CA MET A 340 -0.90 -22.14 12.82
C MET A 340 -1.97 -21.13 12.46
N GLY A 341 -2.44 -21.17 11.24
CA GLY A 341 -3.56 -20.32 10.86
C GLY A 341 -4.19 -20.71 9.55
N ALA A 342 -5.35 -20.09 9.33
CA ALA A 342 -6.13 -20.21 8.12
C ALA A 342 -6.57 -18.81 7.67
N SER A 343 -6.63 -18.60 6.37
CA SER A 343 -7.18 -17.37 5.77
C SER A 343 -8.05 -17.70 4.58
N TYR A 344 -9.12 -16.93 4.42
CA TYR A 344 -9.93 -16.89 3.22
C TYR A 344 -10.08 -15.45 2.75
N GLN A 345 -9.84 -15.21 1.45
CA GLN A 345 -9.99 -13.91 0.81
C GLN A 345 -10.81 -14.07 -0.47
N HIS A 346 -11.85 -13.27 -0.59
CA HIS A 346 -12.58 -13.07 -1.84
C HIS A 346 -12.14 -11.76 -2.46
N HIS A 347 -11.46 -11.84 -3.60
CA HIS A 347 -10.93 -10.71 -4.35
C HIS A 347 -11.90 -10.27 -5.44
N ILE A 348 -12.09 -8.96 -5.59
CA ILE A 348 -12.90 -8.34 -6.63
C ILE A 348 -12.05 -7.31 -7.35
N TYR A 349 -11.83 -7.52 -8.65
CA TYR A 349 -11.07 -6.62 -9.51
C TYR A 349 -12.00 -6.01 -10.55
N ASN A 350 -12.08 -4.68 -10.58
CA ASN A 350 -12.70 -3.92 -11.65
C ASN A 350 -11.61 -3.02 -12.24
N PRO A 351 -10.82 -3.53 -13.18
CA PRO A 351 -9.57 -2.88 -13.59
C PRO A 351 -9.79 -1.56 -14.30
N SER A 352 -10.86 -1.41 -15.07
CA SER A 352 -11.20 -0.16 -15.73
C SER A 352 -12.64 -0.15 -16.18
N ARG A 353 -13.23 1.03 -16.17
CA ARG A 353 -14.50 1.33 -16.85
C ARG A 353 -14.31 2.68 -17.55
N ASN A 354 -14.19 2.65 -18.85
CA ASN A 354 -14.00 3.83 -19.66
C ASN A 354 -15.34 4.27 -20.26
N SER A 355 -15.59 5.56 -20.27
CA SER A 355 -16.64 6.18 -21.05
C SER A 355 -16.09 7.42 -21.74
N ALA A 356 -16.34 7.56 -23.02
CA ALA A 356 -16.02 8.75 -23.80
C ALA A 356 -17.33 9.34 -24.33
N ILE A 357 -17.49 10.65 -24.16
CA ILE A 357 -18.70 11.38 -24.56
C ILE A 357 -18.26 12.56 -25.43
N ASP A 358 -18.88 12.69 -26.59
CA ASP A 358 -18.66 13.77 -27.53
C ASP A 358 -19.38 15.06 -27.12
N ASN A 359 -19.11 16.12 -27.84
CA ASN A 359 -19.62 17.47 -27.66
C ASN A 359 -21.14 17.57 -27.60
N ASP A 360 -21.85 16.78 -28.40
CA ASP A 360 -23.31 16.73 -28.45
C ASP A 360 -23.94 15.84 -27.35
N GLY A 361 -23.09 15.25 -26.46
CA GLY A 361 -23.51 14.30 -25.42
C GLY A 361 -23.70 12.89 -25.95
N SER A 362 -23.31 12.61 -27.20
CA SER A 362 -23.35 11.26 -27.75
C SER A 362 -22.26 10.39 -27.12
N LEU A 363 -22.59 9.14 -26.81
CA LEU A 363 -21.65 8.19 -26.26
C LEU A 363 -20.77 7.63 -27.37
N LEU A 364 -19.50 8.06 -27.42
CA LEU A 364 -18.53 7.60 -28.42
C LEU A 364 -18.06 6.18 -28.13
N GLU A 365 -17.71 5.91 -26.88
CA GLU A 365 -17.22 4.61 -26.45
C GLU A 365 -17.62 4.33 -25.00
N THR A 366 -18.09 3.11 -24.75
CA THR A 366 -18.24 2.59 -23.39
C THR A 366 -17.59 1.23 -23.34
N SER A 367 -16.42 1.15 -22.73
CA SER A 367 -15.83 -0.11 -22.30
C SER A 367 -16.18 -0.30 -20.83
N SER A 368 -17.16 -1.17 -20.53
CA SER A 368 -17.30 -1.69 -19.17
C SER A 368 -16.26 -2.79 -19.03
N GLY A 369 -15.11 -2.46 -18.45
CA GLY A 369 -14.06 -3.44 -18.17
C GLY A 369 -14.62 -4.68 -17.48
N LYS A 370 -14.18 -5.84 -17.91
CA LYS A 370 -14.62 -7.12 -17.35
C LYS A 370 -14.26 -7.17 -15.86
N ARG A 371 -15.27 -7.41 -15.02
CA ARG A 371 -15.06 -7.69 -13.60
C ARG A 371 -14.45 -9.08 -13.44
N TYR A 372 -13.35 -9.15 -12.68
CA TYR A 372 -12.70 -10.41 -12.31
C TYR A 372 -12.91 -10.66 -10.83
N THR A 373 -13.07 -11.93 -10.47
CA THR A 373 -13.12 -12.38 -9.08
C THR A 373 -12.15 -13.52 -8.87
N GLY A 374 -11.60 -13.63 -7.68
CA GLY A 374 -10.74 -14.73 -7.29
C GLY A 374 -10.94 -15.06 -5.81
N ASP A 375 -10.85 -16.34 -5.49
CA ASP A 375 -10.91 -16.84 -4.12
C ASP A 375 -9.55 -17.39 -3.73
N GLU A 376 -8.96 -16.86 -2.65
CA GLU A 376 -7.74 -17.37 -2.06
C GLU A 376 -8.05 -18.01 -0.71
N PHE A 377 -7.70 -19.28 -0.56
CA PHE A 377 -7.71 -19.99 0.70
C PHE A 377 -6.29 -20.41 1.05
N ALA A 378 -5.83 -20.13 2.27
CA ALA A 378 -4.52 -20.56 2.71
C ALA A 378 -4.54 -21.15 4.11
N LEU A 379 -3.72 -22.20 4.29
CA LEU A 379 -3.38 -22.79 5.57
C LEU A 379 -1.89 -22.63 5.80
N TYR A 380 -1.49 -22.34 7.02
CA TYR A 380 -0.07 -22.36 7.38
C TYR A 380 0.16 -22.97 8.74
N ALA A 381 1.36 -23.52 8.90
CA ALA A 381 1.92 -23.90 10.18
C ALA A 381 3.41 -23.59 10.21
N GLU A 382 3.91 -23.09 11.32
CA GLU A 382 5.34 -22.88 11.58
C GLU A 382 5.67 -23.21 13.01
N ASP A 383 6.82 -23.84 13.23
CA ASP A 383 7.36 -24.15 14.54
C ASP A 383 8.67 -23.41 14.77
N GLU A 384 8.75 -22.70 15.88
CA GLU A 384 9.95 -22.02 16.34
C GLU A 384 10.55 -22.79 17.50
N VAL A 385 11.72 -23.39 17.26
CA VAL A 385 12.40 -24.27 18.19
C VAL A 385 13.71 -23.66 18.64
N SER A 386 13.92 -23.57 19.96
CA SER A 386 15.18 -23.14 20.57
C SER A 386 15.95 -24.38 21.06
N ILE A 387 17.09 -24.65 20.46
CA ILE A 387 17.97 -25.79 20.81
C ILE A 387 19.12 -25.27 21.68
N GLY A 388 18.97 -25.48 22.98
CA GLY A 388 19.87 -24.92 23.97
C GLY A 388 19.86 -23.38 23.95
N LYS A 389 21.05 -22.76 24.12
CA LYS A 389 21.20 -21.30 24.09
C LYS A 389 21.78 -20.79 22.76
N LEU A 390 22.12 -21.70 21.85
CA LEU A 390 22.92 -21.40 20.67
C LEU A 390 22.13 -21.34 19.37
N LEU A 391 21.12 -22.20 19.20
CA LEU A 391 20.43 -22.36 17.93
C LEU A 391 18.95 -22.11 18.07
N ASN A 392 18.40 -21.19 17.28
CA ASN A 392 16.97 -21.05 17.08
C ASN A 392 16.63 -21.39 15.63
N LEU A 393 15.60 -22.19 15.43
CA LEU A 393 15.08 -22.60 14.12
C LEU A 393 13.63 -22.17 14.03
N ASN A 394 13.22 -21.66 12.88
CA ASN A 394 11.81 -21.50 12.52
C ASN A 394 11.60 -22.21 11.18
N ALA A 395 10.79 -23.25 11.20
CA ALA A 395 10.43 -24.03 10.02
C ALA A 395 8.92 -23.90 9.78
N GLY A 396 8.54 -23.42 8.63
CA GLY A 396 7.14 -23.16 8.28
C GLY A 396 6.77 -23.61 6.88
N MET A 397 5.49 -23.84 6.71
CA MET A 397 4.86 -24.19 5.44
C MET A 397 3.54 -23.47 5.31
N ARG A 398 3.32 -22.84 4.14
CA ARG A 398 2.03 -22.27 3.75
C ARG A 398 1.53 -23.00 2.52
N TYR A 399 0.30 -23.45 2.53
CA TYR A 399 -0.40 -24.05 1.41
C TYR A 399 -1.50 -23.11 0.96
N VAL A 400 -1.46 -22.69 -0.32
CA VAL A 400 -2.39 -21.74 -0.91
C VAL A 400 -3.18 -22.40 -2.03
N ILE A 401 -4.48 -22.20 -2.00
CA ILE A 401 -5.41 -22.53 -3.07
C ILE A 401 -5.95 -21.22 -3.62
N PHE A 402 -5.76 -20.99 -4.91
CA PHE A 402 -6.29 -19.83 -5.62
C PHE A 402 -7.22 -20.26 -6.75
N SER A 403 -8.43 -19.77 -6.74
CA SER A 403 -9.49 -20.12 -7.70
C SER A 403 -9.99 -18.88 -8.42
N VAL A 404 -10.02 -18.94 -9.73
CA VAL A 404 -10.68 -17.97 -10.63
C VAL A 404 -11.59 -18.72 -11.58
N PRO A 405 -12.57 -18.10 -12.24
CA PRO A 405 -13.38 -18.75 -13.25
C PRO A 405 -12.50 -19.48 -14.28
N GLY A 406 -12.74 -20.78 -14.47
CA GLY A 406 -12.00 -21.64 -15.40
C GLY A 406 -10.67 -22.20 -14.89
N LYS A 407 -10.13 -21.75 -13.73
CA LYS A 407 -8.83 -22.24 -13.26
C LYS A 407 -8.73 -22.34 -11.74
N PHE A 408 -8.21 -23.48 -11.32
CA PHE A 408 -7.86 -23.75 -9.93
C PHE A 408 -6.34 -23.96 -9.83
N ARG A 409 -5.70 -23.26 -8.89
CA ARG A 409 -4.25 -23.34 -8.67
C ARG A 409 -3.97 -23.62 -7.21
N HIS A 410 -2.96 -24.45 -6.92
CA HIS A 410 -2.44 -24.67 -5.59
C HIS A 410 -0.94 -24.46 -5.56
N ARG A 411 -0.45 -23.94 -4.46
CA ARG A 411 0.96 -23.64 -4.24
C ARG A 411 1.37 -24.02 -2.83
N LEU A 412 2.59 -24.49 -2.74
CA LEU A 412 3.25 -24.82 -1.48
C LEU A 412 4.41 -23.85 -1.28
N GLU A 413 4.45 -23.19 -0.14
CA GLU A 413 5.42 -22.15 0.19
C GLU A 413 6.23 -22.54 1.43
N PRO A 414 7.32 -23.33 1.27
CA PRO A 414 8.21 -23.68 2.37
C PRO A 414 9.03 -22.47 2.80
N ARG A 415 9.26 -22.37 4.10
CA ARG A 415 10.05 -21.32 4.75
C ARG A 415 10.90 -21.91 5.86
N LEU A 416 12.14 -21.46 5.90
CA LEU A 416 13.08 -21.87 6.92
C LEU A 416 13.90 -20.66 7.35
N ALA A 417 14.04 -20.44 8.63
CA ALA A 417 14.98 -19.48 9.17
C ALA A 417 15.74 -20.09 10.33
N MET A 418 17.00 -19.72 10.46
CA MET A 418 17.87 -20.16 11.55
C MET A 418 18.70 -18.99 12.09
N SER A 419 18.92 -19.00 13.38
CA SER A 419 19.82 -18.09 14.06
C SER A 419 20.76 -18.87 14.95
N PHE A 420 22.05 -18.75 14.70
CA PHE A 420 23.10 -19.37 15.48
C PHE A 420 23.87 -18.30 16.25
N ARG A 421 23.83 -18.40 17.59
CA ARG A 421 24.56 -17.52 18.49
C ARG A 421 26.00 -17.99 18.62
N CYS A 422 26.93 -17.27 17.98
CA CYS A 422 28.36 -17.55 18.06
C CYS A 422 28.97 -17.08 19.38
N SER A 423 28.45 -15.97 19.92
CA SER A 423 28.82 -15.38 21.21
C SER A 423 27.71 -14.52 21.75
N ASP A 424 27.86 -13.93 22.94
CA ASP A 424 26.85 -13.01 23.50
C ASP A 424 26.62 -11.76 22.64
N ASN A 425 27.56 -11.46 21.75
CA ASN A 425 27.53 -10.26 20.90
C ASN A 425 27.45 -10.56 19.40
N VAL A 426 27.46 -11.82 18.96
CA VAL A 426 27.50 -12.18 17.54
C VAL A 426 26.51 -13.30 17.24
N ASP A 427 25.56 -13.02 16.35
CA ASP A 427 24.61 -13.98 15.80
C ASP A 427 24.85 -14.13 14.28
N ILE A 428 24.83 -15.37 13.78
CA ILE A 428 24.77 -15.69 12.36
C ILE A 428 23.35 -16.16 12.05
N LYS A 429 22.72 -15.58 11.04
CA LYS A 429 21.36 -15.96 10.61
C LYS A 429 21.35 -16.36 9.16
N ALA A 430 20.49 -17.32 8.82
CA ALA A 430 20.21 -17.70 7.45
C ALA A 430 18.72 -18.00 7.27
N SER A 431 18.20 -17.79 6.07
CA SER A 431 16.81 -18.11 5.74
C SER A 431 16.62 -18.53 4.29
N TYR A 432 15.57 -19.31 4.07
CA TYR A 432 15.01 -19.63 2.77
C TYR A 432 13.52 -19.32 2.77
N THR A 433 13.05 -18.66 1.73
CA THR A 433 11.63 -18.35 1.53
C THR A 433 11.20 -18.64 0.09
N HIS A 434 10.01 -19.20 -0.06
CA HIS A 434 9.31 -19.33 -1.32
C HIS A 434 7.96 -18.63 -1.19
N MET A 435 7.65 -17.72 -2.11
CA MET A 435 6.43 -16.90 -2.09
C MET A 435 5.79 -16.85 -3.47
N ASN A 436 4.45 -16.74 -3.50
CA ASN A 436 3.68 -16.56 -4.72
C ASN A 436 2.81 -15.31 -4.61
N GLN A 437 2.56 -14.69 -5.78
CA GLN A 437 1.70 -13.52 -5.91
C GLN A 437 0.68 -13.76 -6.99
N PHE A 438 -0.61 -13.68 -6.63
CA PHE A 438 -1.75 -13.96 -7.51
C PHE A 438 -2.41 -12.69 -8.06
N ALA A 439 -2.10 -11.53 -7.50
CA ALA A 439 -2.56 -10.23 -7.96
C ALA A 439 -1.42 -9.46 -8.61
N HIS A 440 -1.66 -8.88 -9.78
CA HIS A 440 -0.69 -8.17 -10.59
C HIS A 440 -1.11 -6.71 -10.72
N LEU A 441 -0.20 -5.78 -10.43
CA LEU A 441 -0.40 -4.36 -10.73
C LEU A 441 0.06 -4.10 -12.17
N ILE A 442 -0.85 -3.58 -12.98
CA ILE A 442 -0.54 -3.11 -14.31
C ILE A 442 -0.23 -1.63 -14.22
N SER A 443 1.00 -1.29 -14.55
CA SER A 443 1.46 0.10 -14.69
C SER A 443 1.79 0.35 -16.15
N THR A 444 1.20 1.40 -16.70
CA THR A 444 1.45 1.84 -18.09
C THR A 444 2.49 2.96 -18.15
N ASN A 445 2.97 3.42 -17.00
CA ASN A 445 3.96 4.47 -16.89
C ASN A 445 4.89 4.19 -15.69
N TYR A 446 6.02 4.89 -15.64
CA TYR A 446 7.04 4.73 -14.60
C TYR A 446 6.75 5.55 -13.32
N LEU A 447 5.67 6.33 -13.32
CA LEU A 447 5.24 7.09 -12.16
C LEU A 447 4.18 6.28 -11.39
N ASP A 448 4.20 6.37 -10.07
CA ASP A 448 3.15 5.78 -9.22
C ASP A 448 1.89 6.65 -9.28
N VAL A 449 1.25 6.64 -10.46
CA VAL A 449 0.03 7.39 -10.69
C VAL A 449 -1.18 6.49 -10.47
N PRO A 450 -2.32 7.06 -10.07
CA PRO A 450 -3.53 6.31 -9.74
C PRO A 450 -4.24 5.69 -10.96
N THR A 451 -3.64 5.74 -12.15
CA THR A 451 -4.12 5.04 -13.35
C THR A 451 -3.77 3.56 -13.38
N ASN A 452 -2.87 3.12 -12.48
CA ASN A 452 -2.51 1.72 -12.34
C ASN A 452 -3.71 0.87 -11.89
N CYS A 453 -3.85 -0.34 -12.44
CA CYS A 453 -4.93 -1.23 -12.09
C CYS A 453 -4.47 -2.62 -11.65
N TRP A 454 -5.22 -3.23 -10.71
CA TRP A 454 -4.96 -4.57 -10.24
C TRP A 454 -5.75 -5.60 -11.02
N LEU A 455 -5.09 -6.69 -11.40
CA LEU A 455 -5.66 -7.84 -12.09
C LEU A 455 -5.24 -9.16 -11.44
N PRO A 456 -6.11 -10.18 -11.44
CA PRO A 456 -5.75 -11.49 -10.90
C PRO A 456 -4.90 -12.30 -11.87
N SER A 457 -4.22 -13.32 -11.36
CA SER A 457 -3.82 -14.46 -12.19
C SER A 457 -5.05 -15.09 -12.80
N THR A 458 -4.97 -15.46 -14.09
CA THR A 458 -6.08 -16.07 -14.86
C THR A 458 -5.70 -17.46 -15.34
N GLU A 459 -6.51 -18.03 -16.22
CA GLU A 459 -6.13 -19.28 -16.91
C GLU A 459 -4.81 -19.13 -17.67
N ASN A 460 -4.62 -18.01 -18.36
CA ASN A 460 -3.47 -17.72 -19.24
C ASN A 460 -2.31 -17.04 -18.51
N ILE A 461 -2.59 -16.31 -17.43
CA ILE A 461 -1.61 -15.61 -16.62
C ILE A 461 -1.30 -16.40 -15.35
N ALA A 462 -0.11 -16.98 -15.32
CA ALA A 462 0.38 -17.70 -14.15
C ALA A 462 0.73 -16.72 -13.00
N PRO A 463 0.59 -17.13 -11.72
CA PRO A 463 1.06 -16.33 -10.61
C PRO A 463 2.58 -16.11 -10.69
N MET A 464 3.01 -14.91 -10.34
CA MET A 464 4.43 -14.63 -10.10
C MET A 464 4.90 -15.39 -8.88
N HIS A 465 6.17 -15.76 -8.84
CA HIS A 465 6.76 -16.39 -7.66
C HIS A 465 8.23 -16.03 -7.48
N SER A 466 8.66 -16.04 -6.24
CA SER A 466 10.05 -15.81 -5.88
C SER A 466 10.59 -16.90 -4.96
N LYS A 467 11.89 -17.17 -5.09
CA LYS A 467 12.68 -17.99 -4.15
C LYS A 467 13.87 -17.15 -3.71
N GLN A 468 14.05 -17.05 -2.41
CA GLN A 468 15.11 -16.24 -1.84
C GLN A 468 15.88 -17.03 -0.77
N VAL A 469 17.20 -16.96 -0.84
CA VAL A 469 18.12 -17.36 0.23
C VAL A 469 18.76 -16.08 0.77
N ALA A 470 18.84 -15.94 2.08
CA ALA A 470 19.53 -14.83 2.71
C ALA A 470 20.37 -15.34 3.89
N ALA A 471 21.51 -14.71 4.12
CA ALA A 471 22.36 -14.96 5.28
C ALA A 471 22.96 -13.64 5.79
N GLY A 472 23.24 -13.58 7.09
CA GLY A 472 23.82 -12.37 7.66
C GLY A 472 24.52 -12.61 8.98
N VAL A 473 25.44 -11.71 9.29
CA VAL A 473 26.15 -11.62 10.58
C VAL A 473 25.69 -10.35 11.28
N TYR A 474 25.24 -10.52 12.51
CA TYR A 474 24.71 -9.45 13.35
C TYR A 474 25.58 -9.33 14.60
N SER A 475 26.21 -8.18 14.80
CA SER A 475 27.14 -7.98 15.91
C SER A 475 26.80 -6.72 16.70
N ARG A 476 26.89 -6.85 18.03
CA ARG A 476 26.90 -5.72 18.96
C ARG A 476 28.34 -5.36 19.26
N LEU A 477 28.75 -4.16 18.87
CA LEU A 477 30.09 -3.62 19.12
C LEU A 477 30.07 -2.76 20.41
N PRO A 478 31.25 -2.44 20.97
CA PRO A 478 31.32 -1.48 22.08
C PRO A 478 30.62 -0.16 21.78
N MET A 479 30.18 0.55 22.82
CA MET A 479 29.42 1.82 22.73
C MET A 479 28.08 1.70 22.01
N ASP A 480 27.40 0.55 22.14
CA ASP A 480 26.09 0.25 21.55
C ASP A 480 26.01 0.33 20.00
N PHE A 481 27.16 0.31 19.31
CA PHE A 481 27.16 0.17 17.88
C PHE A 481 26.62 -1.21 17.45
N ARG A 482 25.87 -1.24 16.37
CA ARG A 482 25.36 -2.48 15.76
C ARG A 482 25.89 -2.59 14.34
N LEU A 483 26.56 -3.69 14.05
CA LEU A 483 27.02 -4.02 12.70
C LEU A 483 26.20 -5.20 12.19
N ASN A 484 25.47 -4.99 11.09
CA ASN A 484 24.73 -6.02 10.38
C ASN A 484 25.27 -6.11 8.95
N VAL A 485 25.73 -7.29 8.57
CA VAL A 485 26.17 -7.58 7.21
C VAL A 485 25.27 -8.68 6.68
N GLU A 486 24.53 -8.38 5.61
CA GLU A 486 23.55 -9.29 5.01
C GLU A 486 23.90 -9.53 3.54
N ALA A 487 23.71 -10.76 3.07
CA ALA A 487 23.77 -11.13 1.68
C ALA A 487 22.52 -11.93 1.32
N TYR A 488 22.04 -11.79 0.09
CA TYR A 488 20.89 -12.54 -0.40
C TYR A 488 21.09 -12.94 -1.86
N TYR A 489 20.36 -13.96 -2.26
CA TYR A 489 20.15 -14.32 -3.66
C TYR A 489 18.68 -14.63 -3.88
N LYS A 490 18.05 -13.96 -4.84
CA LYS A 490 16.63 -14.07 -5.15
C LYS A 490 16.44 -14.39 -6.63
N THR A 491 15.55 -15.33 -6.91
CA THR A 491 15.05 -15.60 -8.26
C THR A 491 13.58 -15.29 -8.31
N MET A 492 13.14 -14.75 -9.43
CA MET A 492 11.75 -14.38 -9.70
C MET A 492 11.36 -14.94 -11.07
N ASP A 493 10.20 -15.58 -11.14
CA ASP A 493 9.67 -16.15 -12.38
C ASP A 493 8.23 -15.67 -12.61
N ASN A 494 7.82 -15.70 -13.89
CA ASN A 494 6.53 -15.22 -14.38
C ASN A 494 6.30 -13.72 -14.08
N LEU A 495 7.35 -12.92 -14.06
CA LEU A 495 7.21 -11.47 -14.01
C LEU A 495 6.41 -10.98 -15.21
N LEU A 496 5.55 -9.99 -15.00
CA LEU A 496 4.73 -9.41 -16.05
C LEU A 496 5.19 -7.98 -16.31
N GLU A 497 5.52 -7.69 -17.58
CA GLU A 497 5.87 -6.35 -18.04
C GLU A 497 4.88 -5.96 -19.15
N TYR A 498 4.28 -4.79 -19.02
CA TYR A 498 3.35 -4.29 -20.03
C TYR A 498 4.10 -3.90 -21.30
N SER A 499 3.67 -4.44 -22.44
CA SER A 499 4.31 -4.25 -23.75
C SER A 499 3.59 -3.24 -24.65
N GLY A 500 2.53 -2.60 -24.15
CA GLY A 500 1.77 -1.59 -24.89
C GLY A 500 2.43 -0.21 -24.89
N SER A 501 1.84 0.72 -25.63
CA SER A 501 2.24 2.13 -25.59
C SER A 501 1.93 2.76 -24.23
N ASN A 502 2.72 3.77 -23.84
CA ASN A 502 2.42 4.58 -22.67
C ASN A 502 1.11 5.34 -22.92
N THR A 503 0.07 4.95 -22.21
CA THR A 503 -1.25 5.59 -22.25
C THR A 503 -1.74 5.84 -20.84
N LEU A 504 -2.55 6.88 -20.64
CA LEU A 504 -3.20 7.09 -19.35
C LEU A 504 -4.17 5.93 -19.01
N PHE A 505 -4.76 5.32 -20.03
CA PHE A 505 -5.75 4.26 -19.89
C PHE A 505 -5.32 3.04 -20.70
N PRO A 506 -4.83 1.97 -20.02
CA PRO A 506 -4.44 0.76 -20.72
C PRO A 506 -5.66 0.10 -21.39
N PRO A 507 -5.58 -0.31 -22.66
CA PRO A 507 -6.61 -1.10 -23.29
C PRO A 507 -6.70 -2.47 -22.61
N LEU A 508 -7.82 -2.76 -21.96
CA LEU A 508 -7.99 -3.95 -21.13
C LEU A 508 -8.72 -5.11 -21.80
N ASP A 509 -9.26 -4.93 -23.01
CA ASP A 509 -10.01 -5.97 -23.73
C ASP A 509 -9.15 -7.18 -24.08
N SER A 510 -7.84 -6.98 -24.25
CA SER A 510 -6.87 -8.04 -24.56
C SER A 510 -5.63 -8.02 -23.65
N TRP A 511 -5.79 -7.57 -22.40
CA TRP A 511 -4.67 -7.34 -21.50
C TRP A 511 -3.74 -8.58 -21.32
N GLU A 512 -4.30 -9.77 -21.32
CA GLU A 512 -3.52 -11.02 -21.16
C GLU A 512 -2.47 -11.23 -22.27
N THR A 513 -2.66 -10.63 -23.43
CA THR A 513 -1.73 -10.68 -24.58
C THR A 513 -0.78 -9.49 -24.63
N SER A 514 -1.06 -8.44 -23.84
CA SER A 514 -0.29 -7.19 -23.79
C SER A 514 0.86 -7.24 -22.78
N PHE A 515 1.26 -8.44 -22.34
CA PHE A 515 2.35 -8.62 -21.38
C PHE A 515 3.45 -9.53 -21.91
N HIS A 516 4.67 -9.12 -21.68
CA HIS A 516 5.83 -10.00 -21.74
C HIS A 516 6.02 -10.71 -20.40
N LYS A 517 6.31 -12.01 -20.47
CA LYS A 517 6.66 -12.83 -19.30
C LYS A 517 8.17 -12.85 -19.14
N GLY A 518 8.64 -12.42 -17.98
CA GLY A 518 10.06 -12.30 -17.67
C GLY A 518 10.50 -13.19 -16.51
N LYS A 519 11.81 -13.18 -16.29
CA LYS A 519 12.48 -13.75 -15.13
C LYS A 519 13.45 -12.73 -14.57
N GLY A 520 13.52 -12.63 -13.24
CA GLY A 520 14.42 -11.76 -12.54
C GLY A 520 15.41 -12.52 -11.65
N ARG A 521 16.55 -11.90 -11.39
CA ARG A 521 17.54 -12.32 -10.38
C ARG A 521 18.08 -11.10 -9.67
N ALA A 522 18.25 -11.21 -8.39
CA ALA A 522 18.83 -10.15 -7.56
C ALA A 522 19.79 -10.74 -6.53
#